data_ce743c8598d4b8f7fd05982f8e739909
#
_entry.id   ce743c8598d4b8f7fd05982f8e739909
#
_cell.length_a   1.000
_cell.length_b   1.000
_cell.length_c   1.000
_cell.angle_alpha   90.00
_cell.angle_beta   90.00
_cell.angle_gamma   90.00
#
_symmetry.space_group_name_H-M   'P 1'
#
loop_
_entity.id
_entity.type
_entity.pdbx_description
1 polymer ?
#
loop_
_entity_poly.entity_id
_entity_poly.type
_entity_poly.pdbx_seq_one_letter_code
_entity_poly.pdbx_strand_id
1 'polypeptide(L)'
;MNKKRLLIAVVVSFVVAMMVGLLSLGIVSAQECRLIKIHGRSEHPSLAIEPQTSFISKGDCVVWFNRVFTDEIMVTFKEGKKCLDVTKAPMGFTLDAETCFVTSWIPFVGTTSLRFMEKGTYEYTVKAKDWKGITATGRIVVE
;
A
#
# COMPACT_ATOMS: atom_id res chain seq x y z
N MET A 1 11.54 -61.51 6.69
CA MET A 1 11.85 -60.10 7.02
C MET A 1 11.47 -59.86 8.48
N ASN A 2 12.40 -59.39 9.30
CA ASN A 2 12.25 -59.36 10.75
C ASN A 2 11.26 -58.22 11.13
N LYS A 3 10.14 -58.52 11.83
CA LYS A 3 9.09 -57.59 12.22
C LYS A 3 9.61 -56.27 12.84
N LYS A 4 10.71 -56.36 13.59
CA LYS A 4 11.40 -55.19 14.19
C LYS A 4 11.98 -54.24 13.12
N ARG A 5 12.55 -54.75 12.04
CA ARG A 5 13.12 -53.94 10.96
C ARG A 5 12.03 -53.25 10.13
N LEU A 6 10.89 -53.91 9.95
CA LEU A 6 9.73 -53.32 9.26
C LEU A 6 9.14 -52.17 10.09
N LEU A 7 9.02 -52.33 11.41
CA LEU A 7 8.49 -51.28 12.30
C LEU A 7 9.36 -50.03 12.31
N ILE A 8 10.69 -50.22 12.37
CA ILE A 8 11.66 -49.09 12.35
C ILE A 8 11.58 -48.37 11.01
N ALA A 9 11.48 -49.05 9.89
CA ALA A 9 11.39 -48.45 8.58
C ALA A 9 10.10 -47.60 8.43
N VAL A 10 8.97 -48.07 8.96
CA VAL A 10 7.70 -47.32 8.93
C VAL A 10 7.75 -46.06 9.80
N VAL A 11 8.33 -46.16 11.01
CA VAL A 11 8.47 -45.02 11.93
C VAL A 11 9.40 -43.96 11.34
N VAL A 12 10.54 -44.34 10.76
CA VAL A 12 11.47 -43.41 10.13
C VAL A 12 10.83 -42.71 8.92
N SER A 13 10.06 -43.46 8.10
CA SER A 13 9.37 -42.89 6.97
C SER A 13 8.30 -41.83 7.37
N PHE A 14 7.61 -42.09 8.49
CA PHE A 14 6.60 -41.17 9.03
C PHE A 14 7.22 -39.90 9.60
N VAL A 15 8.37 -40.01 10.29
CA VAL A 15 9.09 -38.84 10.83
C VAL A 15 9.65 -37.97 9.71
N VAL A 16 10.21 -38.57 8.65
CA VAL A 16 10.73 -37.85 7.49
C VAL A 16 9.58 -37.13 6.76
N ALA A 17 8.45 -37.77 6.57
CA ALA A 17 7.27 -37.14 5.95
C ALA A 17 6.73 -35.96 6.78
N MET A 18 6.74 -36.07 8.10
CA MET A 18 6.36 -34.99 9.00
C MET A 18 7.34 -33.79 8.95
N MET A 19 8.65 -34.08 8.88
CA MET A 19 9.67 -33.03 8.77
C MET A 19 9.60 -32.30 7.43
N VAL A 20 9.33 -32.97 6.33
CA VAL A 20 9.19 -32.35 5.02
C VAL A 20 7.90 -31.49 4.96
N GLY A 21 6.82 -31.90 5.63
CA GLY A 21 5.59 -31.14 5.74
C GLY A 21 5.73 -29.82 6.51
N LEU A 22 6.61 -29.77 7.51
CA LEU A 22 6.88 -28.56 8.31
C LEU A 22 7.76 -27.53 7.58
N LEU A 23 8.56 -27.95 6.61
CA LEU A 23 9.40 -27.06 5.80
C LEU A 23 8.63 -26.35 4.68
N SER A 24 7.41 -26.77 4.40
CA SER A 24 6.52 -26.11 3.42
C SER A 24 5.58 -25.05 4.00
N LEU A 25 5.78 -24.63 5.26
CA LEU A 25 5.20 -23.41 5.78
C LEU A 25 5.84 -22.26 4.99
N GLY A 26 5.24 -21.96 3.84
CA GLY A 26 5.63 -20.82 3.03
C GLY A 26 5.75 -19.60 3.93
N ILE A 27 6.87 -18.89 3.83
CA ILE A 27 7.07 -17.63 4.49
C ILE A 27 5.95 -16.73 3.97
N VAL A 28 4.89 -16.58 4.75
CA VAL A 28 3.87 -15.54 4.50
C VAL A 28 4.61 -14.23 4.71
N SER A 29 5.11 -13.67 3.61
CA SER A 29 5.66 -12.31 3.65
C SER A 29 4.55 -11.41 4.15
N ALA A 30 4.71 -10.88 5.35
CA ALA A 30 3.80 -9.88 5.88
C ALA A 30 3.82 -8.71 4.90
N GLN A 31 2.66 -8.42 4.34
CA GLN A 31 2.52 -7.34 3.39
C GLN A 31 2.65 -6.02 4.15
N GLU A 32 3.66 -5.25 3.81
CA GLU A 32 3.89 -3.95 4.43
C GLU A 32 3.06 -2.87 3.75
N CYS A 33 2.44 -2.00 4.57
CA CYS A 33 1.82 -0.79 4.10
C CYS A 33 2.63 0.42 4.55
N ARG A 34 3.05 1.23 3.59
CA ARG A 34 3.76 2.48 3.88
C ARG A 34 2.77 3.58 4.23
N LEU A 35 2.93 4.18 5.41
CA LEU A 35 2.11 5.31 5.85
C LEU A 35 2.69 6.63 5.34
N ILE A 36 1.85 7.41 4.68
CA ILE A 36 2.11 8.79 4.26
C ILE A 36 1.19 9.70 5.05
N LYS A 37 1.75 10.63 5.80
CA LYS A 37 1.01 11.62 6.58
C LYS A 37 0.91 12.92 5.79
N ILE A 38 -0.27 13.51 5.75
CA ILE A 38 -0.51 14.78 5.11
C ILE A 38 -0.84 15.79 6.21
N HIS A 39 0.03 16.78 6.35
CA HIS A 39 -0.06 17.83 7.35
C HIS A 39 -0.47 19.15 6.70
N GLY A 40 -1.15 19.99 7.44
CA GLY A 40 -1.48 21.34 7.01
C GLY A 40 -1.41 22.32 8.17
N ARG A 41 -1.13 23.58 7.84
CA ARG A 41 -1.16 24.71 8.78
C ARG A 41 -2.19 25.70 8.30
N SER A 42 -3.12 26.08 9.16
CA SER A 42 -4.19 27.03 8.86
C SER A 42 -3.76 28.49 8.94
N GLU A 43 -2.81 28.82 9.82
CA GLU A 43 -2.32 30.20 9.99
C GLU A 43 -1.58 30.73 8.75
N HIS A 44 -0.85 29.84 8.09
CA HIS A 44 -0.22 30.07 6.78
C HIS A 44 -0.57 28.86 5.90
N PRO A 45 -1.68 28.91 5.13
CA PRO A 45 -2.17 27.76 4.41
C PRO A 45 -1.07 27.07 3.61
N SER A 46 -0.67 25.89 4.04
CA SER A 46 0.37 25.08 3.41
C SER A 46 0.11 23.61 3.65
N LEU A 47 0.37 22.78 2.66
CA LEU A 47 0.32 21.32 2.76
C LEU A 47 1.74 20.76 2.73
N ALA A 48 1.99 19.78 3.59
CA ALA A 48 3.23 18.99 3.62
C ALA A 48 2.89 17.50 3.58
N ILE A 49 3.68 16.75 2.83
CA ILE A 49 3.56 15.29 2.67
C ILE A 49 4.78 14.64 3.31
N GLU A 50 4.58 13.73 4.23
CA GLU A 50 5.65 13.05 4.97
C GLU A 50 5.49 11.52 4.94
N PRO A 51 6.43 10.79 4.32
CA PRO A 51 7.51 11.28 3.48
C PRO A 51 7.00 11.78 2.12
N GLN A 52 7.66 12.78 1.53
CA GLN A 52 7.29 13.30 0.21
C GLN A 52 7.57 12.29 -0.91
N THR A 53 8.64 11.50 -0.77
CA THR A 53 8.93 10.35 -1.64
C THR A 53 8.94 9.09 -0.79
N SER A 54 8.16 8.10 -1.19
CA SER A 54 8.11 6.78 -0.56
C SER A 54 8.66 5.73 -1.49
N PHE A 55 9.58 4.91 -0.99
CA PHE A 55 10.10 3.73 -1.68
C PHE A 55 9.41 2.49 -1.12
N ILE A 56 8.87 1.67 -1.99
CA ILE A 56 8.13 0.45 -1.65
C ILE A 56 8.49 -0.67 -2.62
N SER A 57 8.24 -1.91 -2.22
CA SER A 57 8.37 -3.07 -3.09
C SER A 57 7.09 -3.32 -3.88
N LYS A 58 7.23 -4.02 -5.00
CA LYS A 58 6.08 -4.48 -5.78
C LYS A 58 5.15 -5.34 -4.91
N GLY A 59 3.88 -4.99 -4.86
CA GLY A 59 2.87 -5.66 -4.06
C GLY A 59 2.58 -5.00 -2.71
N ASP A 60 3.42 -4.05 -2.29
CA ASP A 60 3.17 -3.28 -1.08
C ASP A 60 2.01 -2.29 -1.26
N CYS A 61 1.45 -1.87 -0.14
CA CYS A 61 0.42 -0.84 -0.14
C CYS A 61 0.95 0.49 0.41
N VAL A 62 0.25 1.55 0.04
CA VAL A 62 0.44 2.88 0.61
C VAL A 62 -0.87 3.31 1.24
N VAL A 63 -0.77 3.90 2.42
CA VAL A 63 -1.89 4.49 3.16
C VAL A 63 -1.64 5.98 3.31
N TRP A 64 -2.53 6.80 2.79
CA TRP A 64 -2.52 8.25 3.03
C TRP A 64 -3.40 8.55 4.24
N PHE A 65 -2.88 9.34 5.15
CA PHE A 65 -3.52 9.72 6.39
C PHE A 65 -3.65 11.23 6.47
N ASN A 66 -4.89 11.72 6.52
CA ASN A 66 -5.15 13.15 6.66
C ASN A 66 -4.93 13.63 8.10
N ARG A 67 -3.93 14.50 8.28
CA ARG A 67 -3.65 15.22 9.52
C ARG A 67 -3.80 16.74 9.37
N VAL A 68 -4.48 17.19 8.33
CA VAL A 68 -4.84 18.61 8.16
C VAL A 68 -6.01 18.90 9.08
N PHE A 69 -5.72 19.57 10.17
CA PHE A 69 -6.73 19.91 11.17
C PHE A 69 -7.77 20.84 10.57
N THR A 70 -9.05 20.56 10.79
CA THR A 70 -10.21 21.32 10.30
C THR A 70 -10.45 21.30 8.79
N ASP A 71 -9.71 20.52 8.00
CA ASP A 71 -9.92 20.47 6.57
C ASP A 71 -9.95 19.04 6.01
N GLU A 72 -10.63 18.88 4.91
CA GLU A 72 -10.67 17.67 4.11
C GLU A 72 -9.64 17.77 2.98
N ILE A 73 -9.03 16.65 2.64
CA ILE A 73 -8.07 16.58 1.55
C ILE A 73 -8.54 15.63 0.45
N MET A 74 -8.02 15.82 -0.74
CA MET A 74 -8.20 14.91 -1.87
C MET A 74 -6.84 14.54 -2.45
N VAL A 75 -6.63 13.25 -2.70
CA VAL A 75 -5.45 12.71 -3.36
C VAL A 75 -5.81 12.37 -4.79
N THR A 76 -5.04 12.86 -5.75
CA THR A 76 -5.25 12.64 -7.18
C THR A 76 -3.96 12.15 -7.81
N PHE A 77 -3.99 11.01 -8.48
CA PHE A 77 -2.91 10.55 -9.32
C PHE A 77 -3.01 11.19 -10.69
N LYS A 78 -1.89 11.71 -11.18
CA LYS A 78 -1.80 12.28 -12.52
C LYS A 78 -1.17 11.29 -13.48
N GLU A 79 -1.75 11.25 -14.65
CA GLU A 79 -1.31 10.97 -16.01
C GLU A 79 -0.34 9.81 -16.33
N GLY A 80 -0.65 9.16 -17.45
CA GLY A 80 0.25 8.40 -18.33
C GLY A 80 0.30 6.90 -18.09
N LYS A 81 -0.05 6.40 -16.91
CA LYS A 81 -0.28 4.98 -16.66
C LYS A 81 -1.72 4.80 -16.23
N LYS A 82 -2.40 3.84 -16.84
CA LYS A 82 -3.74 3.44 -16.41
C LYS A 82 -3.63 2.95 -14.97
N CYS A 83 -4.04 3.76 -14.01
CA CYS A 83 -3.93 3.44 -12.57
C CYS A 83 -4.56 2.08 -12.25
N LEU A 84 -5.64 1.74 -12.93
CA LEU A 84 -6.35 0.47 -12.79
C LEU A 84 -5.47 -0.75 -13.11
N ASP A 85 -4.58 -0.64 -14.10
CA ASP A 85 -3.78 -1.78 -14.58
C ASP A 85 -2.58 -2.04 -13.65
N VAL A 86 -2.07 -0.99 -12.99
CA VAL A 86 -0.83 -1.06 -12.20
C VAL A 86 -1.05 -1.14 -10.70
N THR A 87 -2.30 -1.06 -10.25
CA THR A 87 -2.67 -1.07 -8.82
C THR A 87 -3.77 -2.07 -8.52
N LYS A 88 -3.94 -2.40 -7.24
CA LYS A 88 -5.02 -3.26 -6.74
C LYS A 88 -5.54 -2.75 -5.39
N ALA A 89 -6.70 -3.29 -5.00
CA ALA A 89 -7.33 -3.07 -3.69
C ALA A 89 -7.45 -1.58 -3.32
N PRO A 90 -8.04 -0.73 -4.17
CA PRO A 90 -8.26 0.67 -3.82
C PRO A 90 -9.27 0.78 -2.68
N MET A 91 -8.91 1.55 -1.65
CA MET A 91 -9.83 1.93 -0.58
C MET A 91 -9.97 3.44 -0.55
N GLY A 92 -11.18 3.94 -0.74
CA GLY A 92 -11.46 5.38 -0.81
C GLY A 92 -11.03 6.06 -2.12
N PHE A 93 -10.61 5.29 -3.12
CA PHE A 93 -10.30 5.77 -4.45
C PHE A 93 -11.38 5.35 -5.46
N THR A 94 -11.67 6.25 -6.38
CA THR A 94 -12.50 6.02 -7.56
C THR A 94 -11.71 6.37 -8.82
N LEU A 95 -12.14 5.87 -9.97
CA LEU A 95 -11.56 6.25 -11.26
C LEU A 95 -12.15 7.60 -11.69
N ASP A 96 -11.30 8.46 -12.20
CA ASP A 96 -11.72 9.66 -12.92
C ASP A 96 -11.97 9.36 -14.41
N ALA A 97 -12.33 10.38 -15.18
CA ALA A 97 -12.59 10.24 -16.62
C ALA A 97 -11.35 9.79 -17.44
N GLU A 98 -10.16 9.96 -16.89
CA GLU A 98 -8.87 9.58 -17.51
C GLU A 98 -8.36 8.22 -17.05
N THR A 99 -9.18 7.48 -16.30
CA THR A 99 -8.86 6.15 -15.75
C THR A 99 -7.76 6.15 -14.68
N CYS A 100 -7.46 7.29 -14.09
CA CYS A 100 -6.63 7.42 -12.91
C CYS A 100 -7.45 7.52 -11.63
N PHE A 101 -6.82 7.22 -10.51
CA PHE A 101 -7.52 7.26 -9.22
C PHE A 101 -7.59 8.67 -8.64
N VAL A 102 -8.76 8.98 -8.14
CA VAL A 102 -9.02 10.16 -7.32
C VAL A 102 -9.76 9.72 -6.06
N THR A 103 -9.47 10.31 -4.91
CA THR A 103 -10.24 10.06 -3.70
C THR A 103 -11.47 10.96 -3.66
N SER A 104 -12.48 10.55 -2.90
CA SER A 104 -13.41 11.51 -2.31
C SER A 104 -12.66 12.44 -1.34
N TRP A 105 -13.34 13.42 -0.78
CA TRP A 105 -12.77 14.23 0.28
C TRP A 105 -12.53 13.38 1.52
N ILE A 106 -11.27 13.28 1.93
CA ILE A 106 -10.83 12.51 3.09
C ILE A 106 -10.90 13.44 4.30
N PRO A 107 -11.76 13.15 5.29
CA PRO A 107 -11.89 13.99 6.48
C PRO A 107 -10.62 13.93 7.34
N PHE A 108 -10.50 14.87 8.28
CA PHE A 108 -9.47 14.82 9.32
C PHE A 108 -9.45 13.46 10.01
N VAL A 109 -8.26 12.88 10.24
CA VAL A 109 -7.96 11.52 10.70
C VAL A 109 -8.50 10.40 9.80
N GLY A 110 -9.03 10.73 8.63
CA GLY A 110 -9.41 9.76 7.61
C GLY A 110 -8.20 9.20 6.87
N THR A 111 -8.39 8.02 6.29
CA THR A 111 -7.37 7.32 5.51
C THR A 111 -7.90 6.84 4.18
N THR A 112 -6.98 6.65 3.25
CA THR A 112 -7.22 5.98 1.97
C THR A 112 -6.01 5.13 1.63
N SER A 113 -6.17 4.08 0.82
CA SER A 113 -5.06 3.20 0.49
C SER A 113 -5.11 2.64 -0.92
N LEU A 114 -3.93 2.29 -1.43
CA LEU A 114 -3.76 1.72 -2.75
C LEU A 114 -2.54 0.79 -2.75
N ARG A 115 -2.64 -0.34 -3.46
CA ARG A 115 -1.57 -1.30 -3.62
C ARG A 115 -0.93 -1.17 -4.99
N PHE A 116 0.39 -1.16 -5.07
CA PHE A 116 1.14 -1.01 -6.31
C PHE A 116 1.67 -2.35 -6.80
N MET A 117 1.26 -2.74 -8.01
CA MET A 117 1.57 -4.05 -8.59
C MET A 117 2.66 -4.03 -9.65
N GLU A 118 3.10 -2.86 -10.09
CA GLU A 118 4.14 -2.70 -11.09
C GLU A 118 5.21 -1.74 -10.65
N LYS A 119 6.45 -2.03 -11.06
CA LYS A 119 7.60 -1.15 -10.87
C LYS A 119 7.41 0.18 -11.61
N GLY A 120 7.85 1.24 -10.99
CA GLY A 120 7.78 2.55 -11.61
C GLY A 120 7.68 3.69 -10.60
N THR A 121 7.56 4.90 -11.13
CA THR A 121 7.37 6.12 -10.33
C THR A 121 5.97 6.65 -10.58
N TYR A 122 5.26 6.89 -9.48
CA TYR A 122 3.88 7.35 -9.48
C TYR A 122 3.81 8.68 -8.72
N GLU A 123 3.46 9.73 -9.44
CA GLU A 123 3.27 11.05 -8.85
C GLU A 123 1.78 11.26 -8.51
N TYR A 124 1.54 11.91 -7.39
CA TYR A 124 0.20 12.29 -6.96
C TYR A 124 0.20 13.70 -6.39
N THR A 125 -0.95 14.33 -6.48
CA THR A 125 -1.19 15.67 -5.93
C THR A 125 -2.21 15.57 -4.81
N VAL A 126 -1.96 16.30 -3.75
CA VAL A 126 -2.89 16.49 -2.63
C VAL A 126 -3.38 17.92 -2.68
N LYS A 127 -4.69 18.11 -2.53
CA LYS A 127 -5.32 19.43 -2.36
C LYS A 127 -6.19 19.45 -1.12
N ALA A 128 -6.24 20.58 -0.44
CA ALA A 128 -7.18 20.85 0.63
C ALA A 128 -8.48 21.45 0.06
N LYS A 129 -9.59 21.18 0.72
CA LYS A 129 -10.93 21.57 0.24
C LYS A 129 -11.14 23.07 0.33
N ASP A 130 -10.86 23.64 1.50
CA ASP A 130 -11.16 25.04 1.80
C ASP A 130 -9.99 25.97 1.47
N TRP A 131 -8.79 25.43 1.24
CA TRP A 131 -7.60 26.21 0.92
C TRP A 131 -7.39 26.29 -0.60
N LYS A 132 -8.11 27.21 -1.24
CA LYS A 132 -8.07 27.36 -2.71
C LYS A 132 -6.63 27.57 -3.22
N GLY A 133 -6.24 26.76 -4.20
CA GLY A 133 -4.94 26.84 -4.85
C GLY A 133 -3.78 26.23 -4.07
N ILE A 134 -3.99 25.76 -2.84
CA ILE A 134 -2.94 25.09 -2.06
C ILE A 134 -2.91 23.60 -2.41
N THR A 135 -1.78 23.19 -2.96
CA THR A 135 -1.52 21.79 -3.34
C THR A 135 -0.14 21.36 -2.90
N ALA A 136 0.04 20.07 -2.71
CA ALA A 136 1.35 19.45 -2.51
C ALA A 136 1.47 18.24 -3.43
N THR A 137 2.67 17.96 -3.90
CA THR A 137 2.96 16.81 -4.75
C THR A 137 3.84 15.81 -4.01
N GLY A 138 3.44 14.55 -4.05
CA GLY A 138 4.20 13.43 -3.52
C GLY A 138 4.54 12.42 -4.61
N ARG A 139 5.43 11.49 -4.28
CA ARG A 139 5.94 10.48 -5.20
C ARG A 139 6.05 9.12 -4.52
N ILE A 140 5.66 8.08 -5.24
CA ILE A 140 5.86 6.68 -4.85
C ILE A 140 6.78 6.04 -5.88
N VAL A 141 7.86 5.44 -5.41
CA VAL A 141 8.81 4.68 -6.22
C VAL A 141 8.66 3.21 -5.85
N VAL A 142 8.26 2.38 -6.82
CA VAL A 142 8.08 0.94 -6.68
C VAL A 142 9.28 0.24 -7.31
N GLU A 143 10.02 -0.52 -6.50
CA GLU A 143 11.23 -1.25 -6.87
C GLU A 143 11.01 -2.76 -7.04
#